data_77583b5aa7148bcea4ca4cc7efe95102
#
_entry.id   77583b5aa7148bcea4ca4cc7efe95102
#
_cell.length_a   1.000
_cell.length_b   1.000
_cell.length_c   1.000
_cell.angle_alpha   90.00
_cell.angle_beta   90.00
_cell.angle_gamma   90.00
#
_symmetry.space_group_name_H-M   'P 1'
#
loop_
_entity.id
_entity.type
_entity.pdbx_description
1 polymer ?
#
loop_
_entity_poly.entity_id
_entity_poly.type
_entity_poly.pdbx_seq_one_letter_code
_entity_poly.pdbx_strand_id
1 'polypeptide(L)'
;PELTVVKATISDVEAEINLYKEALVKTTEELQKIKVKAAQNLSEEEAAVFDAHINMANDPELLSQTTDKIKSESVNAAYAFDEVSNMFIMMFESMDNEYFRERAADIKDIKKRILAHLLGVKVNDPSTIDEQVVIIAEDLTPSDTAQLDRNFVKGFATNIGGRTSHSAIMARSLEIPAVVGTKTILEDVKDG
;
A
#
# COMPACT_ATOMS: atom_id res chain seq x y z
N PRO A 1 -2.17 8.81 -7.93
CA PRO A 1 -1.27 9.94 -7.83
C PRO A 1 -0.09 9.60 -6.91
N GLU A 2 1.09 10.06 -7.30
CA GLU A 2 2.30 9.91 -6.50
C GLU A 2 2.19 10.79 -5.24
N LEU A 3 2.44 10.21 -4.06
CA LEU A 3 2.37 10.94 -2.81
C LEU A 3 3.67 11.75 -2.64
N THR A 4 3.56 13.07 -2.63
CA THR A 4 4.71 13.96 -2.44
C THR A 4 4.87 14.28 -0.96
N VAL A 5 5.99 13.85 -0.37
CA VAL A 5 6.36 14.13 1.01
C VAL A 5 7.36 15.28 1.06
N VAL A 6 7.03 16.30 1.84
CA VAL A 6 7.88 17.49 2.01
C VAL A 6 8.33 17.56 3.47
N LYS A 7 9.63 17.76 3.68
CA LYS A 7 10.19 18.01 5.01
C LYS A 7 9.75 19.38 5.52
N ALA A 8 9.17 19.40 6.72
CA ALA A 8 8.79 20.62 7.40
C ALA A 8 9.25 20.59 8.87
N THR A 9 9.69 21.73 9.37
CA THR A 9 9.96 21.92 10.81
C THR A 9 8.63 22.13 11.53
N ILE A 10 8.45 21.46 12.67
CA ILE A 10 7.23 21.56 13.48
C ILE A 10 7.55 22.13 14.87
N SER A 11 6.56 22.76 15.49
CA SER A 11 6.67 23.36 16.83
C SER A 11 6.03 22.48 17.91
N ASP A 12 5.02 21.69 17.57
CA ASP A 12 4.29 20.83 18.50
C ASP A 12 4.57 19.35 18.18
N VAL A 13 5.60 18.82 18.83
CA VAL A 13 6.06 17.43 18.67
C VAL A 13 4.98 16.44 19.07
N GLU A 14 4.25 16.67 20.15
CA GLU A 14 3.21 15.78 20.63
C GLU A 14 2.03 15.72 19.66
N ALA A 15 1.65 16.84 19.05
CA ALA A 15 0.62 16.88 18.02
C ALA A 15 1.01 16.05 16.79
N GLU A 16 2.26 16.12 16.34
CA GLU A 16 2.78 15.32 15.23
C GLU A 16 2.80 13.82 15.54
N ILE A 17 3.22 13.44 16.74
CA ILE A 17 3.20 12.04 17.18
C ILE A 17 1.75 11.52 17.23
N ASN A 18 0.80 12.32 17.69
CA ASN A 18 -0.61 11.97 17.72
C ASN A 18 -1.18 11.80 16.30
N LEU A 19 -0.83 12.67 15.36
CA LEU A 19 -1.20 12.51 13.94
C LEU A 19 -0.70 11.18 13.37
N TYR A 20 0.53 10.80 13.69
CA TYR A 20 1.08 9.51 13.26
C TYR A 20 0.30 8.34 13.89
N LYS A 21 0.03 8.38 15.18
CA LYS A 21 -0.75 7.33 15.86
C LYS A 21 -2.18 7.21 15.30
N GLU A 22 -2.82 8.33 15.01
CA GLU A 22 -4.15 8.34 14.38
C GLU A 22 -4.11 7.74 12.97
N ALA A 23 -3.07 8.02 12.19
CA ALA A 23 -2.88 7.42 10.87
C ALA A 23 -2.71 5.89 10.97
N LEU A 24 -2.01 5.38 11.99
CA LEU A 24 -1.89 3.95 12.25
C LEU A 24 -3.24 3.29 12.60
N VAL A 25 -4.05 3.95 13.42
CA VAL A 25 -5.39 3.45 13.77
C VAL A 25 -6.26 3.36 12.51
N LYS A 26 -6.33 4.43 11.72
CA LYS A 26 -7.12 4.46 10.47
C LYS A 26 -6.65 3.40 9.48
N THR A 27 -5.34 3.24 9.31
CA THR A 27 -4.75 2.22 8.44
C THR A 27 -5.12 0.81 8.92
N THR A 28 -5.04 0.55 10.22
CA THR A 28 -5.43 -0.73 10.81
C THR A 28 -6.91 -1.05 10.55
N GLU A 29 -7.80 -0.09 10.74
CA GLU A 29 -9.23 -0.25 10.46
C GLU A 29 -9.50 -0.54 8.97
N GLU A 30 -8.81 0.15 8.08
CA GLU A 30 -8.90 -0.09 6.63
C GLU A 30 -8.42 -1.50 6.26
N LEU A 31 -7.26 -1.92 6.77
CA LEU A 31 -6.71 -3.25 6.50
C LEU A 31 -7.61 -4.36 7.05
N GLN A 32 -8.27 -4.16 8.19
CA GLN A 32 -9.26 -5.11 8.70
C GLN A 32 -10.48 -5.23 7.78
N LYS A 33 -10.97 -4.11 7.24
CA LYS A 33 -12.06 -4.12 6.24
C LYS A 33 -11.65 -4.83 4.96
N ILE A 34 -10.43 -4.58 4.48
CA ILE A 34 -9.86 -5.25 3.29
C ILE A 34 -9.74 -6.75 3.54
N LYS A 35 -9.27 -7.16 4.71
CA LYS A 35 -9.19 -8.57 5.11
C LYS A 35 -10.55 -9.27 5.01
N VAL A 36 -11.60 -8.64 5.53
CA VAL A 36 -12.95 -9.20 5.44
C VAL A 36 -13.40 -9.38 3.98
N LYS A 37 -13.16 -8.37 3.13
CA LYS A 37 -13.46 -8.46 1.69
C LYS A 37 -12.65 -9.55 1.00
N ALA A 38 -11.35 -9.66 1.31
CA ALA A 38 -10.47 -10.69 0.76
C ALA A 38 -10.96 -12.10 1.13
N ALA A 39 -11.40 -12.32 2.36
CA ALA A 39 -11.96 -13.60 2.80
C ALA A 39 -13.26 -13.96 2.05
N GLN A 40 -14.08 -12.96 1.72
CA GLN A 40 -15.32 -13.15 0.97
C GLN A 40 -15.09 -13.37 -0.54
N ASN A 41 -14.17 -12.63 -1.13
CA ASN A 41 -13.95 -12.60 -2.58
C ASN A 41 -12.88 -13.60 -3.06
N LEU A 42 -11.95 -13.97 -2.20
CA LEU A 42 -10.81 -14.84 -2.50
C LEU A 42 -10.86 -16.08 -1.59
N SER A 43 -10.03 -16.11 -0.54
CA SER A 43 -9.97 -17.21 0.43
C SER A 43 -9.51 -16.70 1.80
N GLU A 44 -9.71 -17.51 2.83
CA GLU A 44 -9.19 -17.24 4.17
C GLU A 44 -7.64 -17.18 4.20
N GLU A 45 -6.99 -18.00 3.38
CA GLU A 45 -5.53 -18.02 3.27
C GLU A 45 -5.01 -16.71 2.67
N GLU A 46 -5.61 -16.21 1.62
CA GLU A 46 -5.26 -14.92 0.98
C GLU A 46 -5.61 -13.75 1.90
N ALA A 47 -6.71 -13.83 2.64
CA ALA A 47 -7.08 -12.81 3.64
C ALA A 47 -6.08 -12.73 4.81
N ALA A 48 -5.46 -13.84 5.19
CA ALA A 48 -4.48 -13.90 6.29
C ALA A 48 -3.23 -13.04 6.03
N VAL A 49 -2.91 -12.72 4.78
CA VAL A 49 -1.82 -11.79 4.42
C VAL A 49 -2.03 -10.42 5.08
N PHE A 50 -3.26 -9.98 5.24
CA PHE A 50 -3.57 -8.69 5.85
C PHE A 50 -3.35 -8.65 7.36
N ASP A 51 -3.33 -9.78 8.07
CA ASP A 51 -2.87 -9.84 9.46
C ASP A 51 -1.38 -9.48 9.56
N ALA A 52 -0.57 -9.96 8.62
CA ALA A 52 0.84 -9.58 8.55
C ALA A 52 1.00 -8.08 8.24
N HIS A 53 0.19 -7.51 7.35
CA HIS A 53 0.17 -6.06 7.05
C HIS A 53 -0.18 -5.24 8.30
N ILE A 54 -1.20 -5.64 9.06
CA ILE A 54 -1.60 -4.96 10.30
C ILE A 54 -0.45 -5.01 11.33
N ASN A 55 0.18 -6.17 11.50
CA ASN A 55 1.29 -6.33 12.41
C ASN A 55 2.50 -5.47 12.01
N MET A 56 2.82 -5.38 10.72
CA MET A 56 3.89 -4.52 10.23
C MET A 56 3.58 -3.04 10.42
N ALA A 57 2.34 -2.60 10.15
CA ALA A 57 1.92 -1.21 10.36
C ALA A 57 2.07 -0.77 11.82
N ASN A 58 1.87 -1.70 12.76
CA ASN A 58 1.96 -1.47 14.20
C ASN A 58 3.27 -2.00 14.81
N ASP A 59 4.29 -2.25 14.00
CA ASP A 59 5.57 -2.75 14.47
C ASP A 59 6.20 -1.77 15.48
N PRO A 60 6.58 -2.26 16.69
CA PRO A 60 7.12 -1.39 17.74
C PRO A 60 8.41 -0.66 17.33
N GLU A 61 9.25 -1.27 16.50
CA GLU A 61 10.51 -0.67 16.06
C GLU A 61 10.23 0.47 15.05
N LEU A 62 9.32 0.23 14.09
CA LEU A 62 8.88 1.25 13.15
C LEU A 62 8.24 2.45 13.87
N LEU A 63 7.40 2.18 14.87
CA LEU A 63 6.78 3.21 15.71
C LEU A 63 7.83 3.99 16.50
N SER A 64 8.75 3.30 17.17
CA SER A 64 9.80 3.92 17.98
C SER A 64 10.71 4.81 17.15
N GLN A 65 11.25 4.28 16.06
CA GLN A 65 12.16 5.04 15.19
C GLN A 65 11.49 6.25 14.56
N THR A 66 10.22 6.14 14.17
CA THR A 66 9.46 7.27 13.60
C THR A 66 9.22 8.36 14.66
N THR A 67 8.77 7.98 15.85
CA THR A 67 8.54 8.94 16.95
C THR A 67 9.82 9.59 17.43
N ASP A 68 10.92 8.83 17.52
CA ASP A 68 12.23 9.37 17.91
C ASP A 68 12.76 10.38 16.88
N LYS A 69 12.54 10.11 15.58
CA LYS A 69 12.92 11.04 14.52
C LYS A 69 12.11 12.36 14.59
N ILE A 70 10.81 12.27 14.83
CA ILE A 70 9.96 13.46 15.05
C ILE A 70 10.50 14.29 16.22
N LYS A 71 10.82 13.65 17.34
CA LYS A 71 11.32 14.32 18.56
C LYS A 71 12.70 14.93 18.37
N SER A 72 13.64 14.18 17.82
CA SER A 72 15.04 14.59 17.72
C SER A 72 15.29 15.65 16.67
N GLU A 73 14.55 15.59 15.56
CA GLU A 73 14.74 16.52 14.42
C GLU A 73 13.67 17.61 14.33
N SER A 74 12.62 17.56 15.16
CA SER A 74 11.47 18.48 15.09
C SER A 74 10.87 18.57 13.68
N VAL A 75 10.65 17.42 13.06
CA VAL A 75 10.11 17.29 11.70
C VAL A 75 8.69 16.74 11.71
N ASN A 76 7.94 17.01 10.63
CA ASN A 76 6.59 16.52 10.44
C ASN A 76 6.53 14.99 10.35
N ALA A 77 5.41 14.44 10.79
CA ALA A 77 5.19 13.00 10.87
C ALA A 77 5.32 12.29 9.51
N ALA A 78 4.79 12.90 8.43
CA ALA A 78 4.89 12.32 7.09
C ALA A 78 6.34 12.15 6.64
N TYR A 79 7.19 13.15 6.84
CA TYR A 79 8.61 13.08 6.51
C TYR A 79 9.34 12.04 7.36
N ALA A 80 9.13 12.04 8.68
CA ALA A 80 9.76 11.09 9.59
C ALA A 80 9.41 9.65 9.23
N PHE A 81 8.14 9.38 8.98
CA PHE A 81 7.66 8.05 8.60
C PHE A 81 8.16 7.62 7.21
N ASP A 82 8.19 8.54 6.25
CA ASP A 82 8.73 8.26 4.90
C ASP A 82 10.20 7.83 4.97
N GLU A 83 11.04 8.57 5.68
CA GLU A 83 12.46 8.26 5.85
C GLU A 83 12.68 6.91 6.56
N VAL A 84 11.98 6.68 7.68
CA VAL A 84 12.14 5.44 8.45
C VAL A 84 11.63 4.23 7.66
N SER A 85 10.47 4.34 7.02
CA SER A 85 9.93 3.25 6.21
C SER A 85 10.80 2.93 5.00
N ASN A 86 11.42 3.94 4.36
CA ASN A 86 12.38 3.73 3.29
C ASN A 86 13.62 2.95 3.76
N MET A 87 14.12 3.24 4.96
CA MET A 87 15.22 2.47 5.56
C MET A 87 14.86 0.99 5.70
N PHE A 88 13.67 0.68 6.21
CA PHE A 88 13.20 -0.70 6.35
C PHE A 88 13.06 -1.39 4.98
N ILE A 89 12.47 -0.70 4.00
CA ILE A 89 12.33 -1.22 2.64
C ILE A 89 13.69 -1.55 2.04
N MET A 90 14.64 -0.62 2.09
CA MET A 90 16.00 -0.83 1.57
C MET A 90 16.72 -1.99 2.27
N MET A 91 16.56 -2.11 3.59
CA MET A 91 17.14 -3.19 4.37
C MET A 91 16.60 -4.55 3.89
N PHE A 92 15.28 -4.70 3.75
CA PHE A 92 14.68 -5.95 3.29
C PHE A 92 15.01 -6.26 1.81
N GLU A 93 15.05 -5.26 0.95
CA GLU A 93 15.43 -5.41 -0.45
C GLU A 93 16.90 -5.83 -0.64
N SER A 94 17.78 -5.45 0.29
CA SER A 94 19.20 -5.82 0.26
C SER A 94 19.45 -7.27 0.67
N MET A 95 18.48 -7.92 1.29
CA MET A 95 18.60 -9.32 1.70
C MET A 95 18.41 -10.25 0.49
N ASP A 96 19.34 -11.18 0.28
CA ASP A 96 19.25 -12.15 -0.81
C ASP A 96 18.32 -13.32 -0.47
N ASN A 97 17.05 -12.99 -0.21
CA ASN A 97 16.00 -13.94 0.13
C ASN A 97 14.65 -13.40 -0.37
N GLU A 98 13.93 -14.23 -1.12
CA GLU A 98 12.62 -13.87 -1.69
C GLU A 98 11.59 -13.48 -0.61
N TYR A 99 11.61 -14.17 0.52
CA TYR A 99 10.74 -13.84 1.66
C TYR A 99 10.89 -12.37 2.12
N PHE A 100 12.12 -11.89 2.24
CA PHE A 100 12.36 -10.49 2.65
C PHE A 100 12.02 -9.50 1.56
N ARG A 101 12.19 -9.86 0.29
CA ARG A 101 11.74 -9.02 -0.84
C ARG A 101 10.22 -8.86 -0.88
N GLU A 102 9.47 -9.94 -0.58
CA GLU A 102 8.01 -9.86 -0.42
C GLU A 102 7.62 -8.95 0.75
N ARG A 103 8.35 -9.02 1.87
CA ARG A 103 8.13 -8.12 3.01
C ARG A 103 8.39 -6.66 2.66
N ALA A 104 9.38 -6.36 1.82
CA ALA A 104 9.60 -5.02 1.32
C ALA A 104 8.38 -4.50 0.52
N ALA A 105 7.78 -5.33 -0.32
CA ALA A 105 6.57 -4.99 -1.07
C ALA A 105 5.38 -4.72 -0.14
N ASP A 106 5.20 -5.52 0.90
CA ASP A 106 4.16 -5.32 1.91
C ASP A 106 4.33 -3.99 2.66
N ILE A 107 5.57 -3.65 3.04
CA ILE A 107 5.86 -2.37 3.70
C ILE A 107 5.56 -1.19 2.75
N LYS A 108 5.86 -1.31 1.46
CA LYS A 108 5.51 -0.28 0.47
C LYS A 108 4.00 -0.03 0.38
N ASP A 109 3.19 -1.08 0.41
CA ASP A 109 1.73 -0.98 0.41
C ASP A 109 1.22 -0.26 1.68
N ILE A 110 1.68 -0.69 2.85
CA ILE A 110 1.34 -0.08 4.14
C ILE A 110 1.79 1.39 4.19
N LYS A 111 3.01 1.67 3.75
CA LYS A 111 3.56 3.02 3.69
C LYS A 111 2.67 3.97 2.90
N LYS A 112 2.21 3.54 1.73
CA LYS A 112 1.30 4.34 0.88
C LYS A 112 0.02 4.72 1.63
N ARG A 113 -0.57 3.80 2.39
CA ARG A 113 -1.79 4.07 3.18
C ARG A 113 -1.55 5.03 4.32
N ILE A 114 -0.52 4.80 5.11
CA ILE A 114 -0.18 5.65 6.26
C ILE A 114 0.14 7.08 5.78
N LEU A 115 0.95 7.22 4.72
CA LEU A 115 1.28 8.52 4.15
C LEU A 115 0.03 9.24 3.61
N ALA A 116 -0.89 8.53 2.98
CA ALA A 116 -2.13 9.12 2.50
C ALA A 116 -2.94 9.74 3.65
N HIS A 117 -3.04 9.07 4.78
CA HIS A 117 -3.67 9.62 5.98
C HIS A 117 -2.94 10.83 6.54
N LEU A 118 -1.60 10.77 6.62
CA LEU A 118 -0.77 11.88 7.11
C LEU A 118 -0.83 13.11 6.20
N LEU A 119 -0.96 12.91 4.90
CA LEU A 119 -1.01 13.98 3.91
C LEU A 119 -2.45 14.45 3.60
N GLY A 120 -3.46 13.80 4.16
CA GLY A 120 -4.87 14.12 3.90
C GLY A 120 -5.31 13.85 2.45
N VAL A 121 -4.65 12.92 1.77
CA VAL A 121 -4.92 12.55 0.37
C VAL A 121 -5.76 11.28 0.33
N LYS A 122 -6.81 11.27 -0.50
CA LYS A 122 -7.55 10.03 -0.80
C LYS A 122 -6.72 9.12 -1.68
N VAL A 123 -6.51 7.89 -1.24
CA VAL A 123 -6.02 6.80 -2.11
C VAL A 123 -7.19 6.36 -2.98
N ASN A 124 -6.94 6.17 -4.28
CA ASN A 124 -7.93 5.52 -5.15
C ASN A 124 -8.20 4.12 -4.61
N ASP A 125 -9.45 3.90 -4.21
CA ASP A 125 -9.89 2.63 -3.64
C ASP A 125 -10.67 1.85 -4.70
N PRO A 126 -10.17 0.70 -5.19
CA PRO A 126 -10.89 -0.12 -6.18
C PRO A 126 -12.27 -0.57 -5.70
N SER A 127 -12.52 -0.58 -4.40
CA SER A 127 -13.84 -0.93 -3.85
C SER A 127 -14.95 0.08 -4.13
N THR A 128 -14.59 1.27 -4.57
CA THR A 128 -15.54 2.34 -4.94
C THR A 128 -15.97 2.30 -6.40
N ILE A 129 -15.43 1.36 -7.18
CA ILE A 129 -15.81 1.18 -8.59
C ILE A 129 -17.22 0.59 -8.64
N ASP A 130 -18.14 1.28 -9.30
CA ASP A 130 -19.57 0.94 -9.42
C ASP A 130 -20.03 0.77 -10.88
N GLU A 131 -19.11 0.87 -11.84
CA GLU A 131 -19.34 0.65 -13.27
C GLU A 131 -18.34 -0.36 -13.86
N GLN A 132 -18.64 -0.89 -15.04
CA GLN A 132 -17.74 -1.84 -15.69
C GLN A 132 -16.52 -1.12 -16.27
N VAL A 133 -15.32 -1.51 -15.78
CA VAL A 133 -14.06 -0.88 -16.14
C VAL A 133 -12.96 -1.90 -16.44
N VAL A 134 -11.93 -1.43 -17.13
CA VAL A 134 -10.61 -2.04 -17.20
C VAL A 134 -9.66 -1.10 -16.45
N ILE A 135 -8.96 -1.61 -15.44
CA ILE A 135 -8.02 -0.81 -14.64
C ILE A 135 -6.67 -0.74 -15.37
N ILE A 136 -6.16 0.48 -15.49
CA ILE A 136 -4.79 0.72 -15.97
C ILE A 136 -3.99 1.35 -14.84
N ALA A 137 -2.88 0.73 -14.47
CA ALA A 137 -2.07 1.17 -13.34
C ALA A 137 -0.57 0.94 -13.59
N GLU A 138 0.26 1.62 -12.81
CA GLU A 138 1.70 1.32 -12.78
C GLU A 138 1.93 -0.09 -12.24
N ASP A 139 1.32 -0.39 -11.10
CA ASP A 139 1.26 -1.71 -10.48
C ASP A 139 -0.02 -1.82 -9.64
N LEU A 140 -0.39 -3.01 -9.25
CA LEU A 140 -1.47 -3.29 -8.29
C LEU A 140 -0.89 -3.95 -7.05
N THR A 141 -1.10 -3.30 -5.90
CA THR A 141 -0.68 -3.80 -4.60
C THR A 141 -1.56 -4.97 -4.14
N PRO A 142 -1.13 -5.76 -3.13
CA PRO A 142 -1.99 -6.78 -2.54
C PRO A 142 -3.33 -6.26 -2.07
N SER A 143 -3.36 -5.08 -1.45
CA SER A 143 -4.61 -4.47 -1.00
C SER A 143 -5.50 -3.97 -2.14
N ASP A 144 -4.92 -3.50 -3.24
CA ASP A 144 -5.68 -3.15 -4.44
C ASP A 144 -6.37 -4.38 -5.03
N THR A 145 -5.63 -5.48 -5.22
CA THR A 145 -6.16 -6.71 -5.82
C THR A 145 -7.22 -7.39 -4.94
N ALA A 146 -7.08 -7.32 -3.62
CA ALA A 146 -8.06 -7.87 -2.68
C ALA A 146 -9.42 -7.16 -2.73
N GLN A 147 -9.48 -5.95 -3.25
CA GLN A 147 -10.68 -5.12 -3.35
C GLN A 147 -11.34 -5.14 -4.74
N LEU A 148 -10.77 -5.88 -5.71
CA LEU A 148 -11.33 -5.99 -7.05
C LEU A 148 -12.66 -6.77 -7.02
N ASP A 149 -13.72 -6.13 -7.52
CA ASP A 149 -15.01 -6.79 -7.72
C ASP A 149 -15.16 -7.21 -9.19
N ARG A 150 -15.27 -8.51 -9.44
CA ARG A 150 -15.44 -9.11 -10.78
C ARG A 150 -16.69 -8.62 -11.51
N ASN A 151 -17.70 -8.14 -10.78
CA ASN A 151 -18.91 -7.60 -11.39
C ASN A 151 -18.61 -6.30 -12.14
N PHE A 152 -17.64 -5.52 -11.65
CA PHE A 152 -17.28 -4.22 -12.20
C PHE A 152 -15.92 -4.25 -12.91
N VAL A 153 -14.90 -4.86 -12.32
CA VAL A 153 -13.56 -4.93 -12.94
C VAL A 153 -13.51 -6.07 -13.93
N LYS A 154 -13.46 -5.76 -15.21
CA LYS A 154 -13.47 -6.72 -16.31
C LYS A 154 -12.07 -7.12 -16.77
N GLY A 155 -11.07 -6.41 -16.35
CA GLY A 155 -9.66 -6.69 -16.63
C GLY A 155 -8.76 -5.62 -16.06
N PHE A 156 -7.46 -5.84 -16.13
CA PHE A 156 -6.49 -4.78 -15.83
C PHE A 156 -5.21 -4.91 -16.65
N ALA A 157 -4.49 -3.80 -16.78
CA ALA A 157 -3.15 -3.82 -17.35
C ALA A 157 -2.20 -2.97 -16.50
N THR A 158 -0.96 -3.44 -16.34
CA THR A 158 0.06 -2.77 -15.55
C THR A 158 1.36 -2.60 -16.30
N ASN A 159 2.06 -1.49 -16.05
CA ASN A 159 3.40 -1.25 -16.59
C ASN A 159 4.41 -2.24 -16.01
N ILE A 160 4.33 -2.46 -14.71
CA ILE A 160 5.20 -3.36 -13.96
C ILE A 160 4.55 -4.73 -13.81
N GLY A 161 5.36 -5.75 -13.61
CA GLY A 161 4.91 -7.10 -13.32
C GLY A 161 5.41 -8.13 -14.31
N GLY A 162 5.27 -9.37 -13.91
CA GLY A 162 5.60 -10.56 -14.70
C GLY A 162 4.67 -11.71 -14.36
N ARG A 163 4.87 -12.87 -14.96
CA ARG A 163 4.00 -14.05 -14.78
C ARG A 163 3.83 -14.51 -13.33
N THR A 164 4.81 -14.22 -12.49
CA THR A 164 4.86 -14.58 -11.06
C THR A 164 4.59 -13.41 -10.14
N SER A 165 4.28 -12.22 -10.67
CA SER A 165 3.90 -11.08 -9.85
C SER A 165 2.60 -11.34 -9.10
N HIS A 166 2.42 -10.68 -7.95
CA HIS A 166 1.22 -10.80 -7.13
C HIS A 166 -0.05 -10.50 -7.95
N SER A 167 -0.04 -9.41 -8.73
CA SER A 167 -1.15 -9.02 -9.58
C SER A 167 -1.50 -10.09 -10.64
N ALA A 168 -0.50 -10.74 -11.24
CA ALA A 168 -0.74 -11.82 -12.21
C ALA A 168 -1.31 -13.07 -11.55
N ILE A 169 -0.87 -13.41 -10.34
CA ILE A 169 -1.39 -14.54 -9.56
C ILE A 169 -2.85 -14.27 -9.18
N MET A 170 -3.14 -13.08 -8.68
CA MET A 170 -4.50 -12.67 -8.29
C MET A 170 -5.46 -12.62 -9.47
N ALA A 171 -5.00 -12.14 -10.64
CA ALA A 171 -5.82 -12.14 -11.85
C ALA A 171 -6.28 -13.56 -12.21
N ARG A 172 -5.40 -14.54 -12.10
CA ARG A 172 -5.76 -15.95 -12.33
C ARG A 172 -6.72 -16.49 -11.29
N SER A 173 -6.50 -16.18 -10.02
CA SER A 173 -7.38 -16.60 -8.91
C SER A 173 -8.79 -16.00 -9.04
N LEU A 174 -8.88 -14.75 -9.47
CA LEU A 174 -10.13 -14.02 -9.70
C LEU A 174 -10.75 -14.30 -11.08
N GLU A 175 -10.04 -15.03 -11.95
CA GLU A 175 -10.43 -15.26 -13.34
C GLU A 175 -10.69 -13.95 -14.12
N ILE A 176 -9.90 -12.92 -13.85
CA ILE A 176 -9.95 -11.62 -14.52
C ILE A 176 -8.85 -11.55 -15.58
N PRO A 177 -9.15 -11.17 -16.84
CA PRO A 177 -8.14 -10.92 -17.86
C PRO A 177 -7.12 -9.87 -17.40
N ALA A 178 -5.83 -10.18 -17.53
CA ALA A 178 -4.78 -9.26 -17.13
C ALA A 178 -3.58 -9.27 -18.09
N VAL A 179 -3.03 -8.10 -18.33
CA VAL A 179 -1.77 -7.89 -19.05
C VAL A 179 -0.82 -7.17 -18.11
N VAL A 180 0.34 -7.76 -17.86
CA VAL A 180 1.35 -7.18 -16.95
C VAL A 180 2.69 -6.99 -17.67
N GLY A 181 3.47 -5.99 -17.22
CA GLY A 181 4.77 -5.72 -17.81
C GLY A 181 4.71 -4.98 -19.15
N THR A 182 3.70 -4.19 -19.40
CA THR A 182 3.53 -3.41 -20.63
C THR A 182 4.56 -2.27 -20.78
N LYS A 183 5.11 -1.80 -19.68
CA LYS A 183 6.11 -0.72 -19.53
C LYS A 183 5.59 0.69 -19.80
N THR A 184 4.70 0.89 -20.75
CA THR A 184 4.32 2.22 -21.24
C THR A 184 2.82 2.46 -21.33
N ILE A 185 1.97 1.51 -20.89
CA ILE A 185 0.52 1.61 -21.15
C ILE A 185 -0.10 2.90 -20.55
N LEU A 186 0.43 3.40 -19.44
CA LEU A 186 -0.05 4.64 -18.83
C LEU A 186 0.23 5.89 -19.68
N GLU A 187 1.21 5.81 -20.59
CA GLU A 187 1.52 6.88 -21.54
C GLU A 187 0.62 6.82 -22.78
N ASP A 188 0.16 5.61 -23.12
CA ASP A 188 -0.56 5.31 -24.34
C ASP A 188 -2.09 5.45 -24.22
N VAL A 189 -2.63 5.43 -22.98
CA VAL A 189 -4.06 5.46 -22.71
C VAL A 189 -4.46 6.65 -21.83
N LYS A 190 -5.73 7.01 -21.90
CA LYS A 190 -6.36 8.04 -21.05
C LYS A 190 -7.63 7.48 -20.44
N ASP A 191 -8.09 8.12 -19.36
CA ASP A 191 -9.37 7.76 -18.72
C ASP A 191 -10.53 7.97 -19.68
N GLY A 192 -11.46 7.00 -19.73
CA GLY A 192 -12.62 6.98 -20.60
C GLY A 192 -12.33 6.40 -21.96
#